data_313b027e3350303b2080ecd87a2dc633
#
_entry.id   313b027e3350303b2080ecd87a2dc633
#
_cell.length_a   1.000
_cell.length_b   1.000
_cell.length_c   1.000
_cell.angle_alpha   90.00
_cell.angle_beta   90.00
_cell.angle_gamma   90.00
#
_symmetry.space_group_name_H-M   'P 1'
#
loop_
_entity.id
_entity.type
_entity.pdbx_description
1 polymer ?
#
loop_
_entity_poly.entity_id
_entity_poly.type
_entity_poly.pdbx_seq_one_letter_code
_entity_poly.pdbx_strand_id
1 'polypeptide(L)'
;MKKILNYIFIFICCHLIIGAWWIVNYFGKVTGDEMLFHLLAPLNGISNDSYIDYFLLGVLPTLVVATIVYFLDKKYLKKRKRLIYSLAIIFSFCFLITYLDIDNYIYNQIVSSNFIKENYVDSENVELDFPVKKKNLIFIFLESMEVTYMDNVSGGVKKKNLIPNLTELAKENISFSNSKKLGGALQIAGSEWTVASMVSHTSGLPLKINTSSNGIIDFDEFMP
;
A
#
# COMPACT_ATOMS: atom_id res chain seq x y z
N MET A 1 -14.70 -19.98 31.15
CA MET A 1 -15.15 -19.63 29.79
C MET A 1 -15.38 -18.13 29.60
N LYS A 2 -16.34 -17.46 30.23
CA LYS A 2 -16.65 -16.01 30.01
C LYS A 2 -15.44 -15.05 30.19
N LYS A 3 -14.54 -15.32 31.14
CA LYS A 3 -13.34 -14.47 31.36
C LYS A 3 -12.34 -14.54 30.24
N ILE A 4 -12.12 -15.73 29.67
CA ILE A 4 -11.23 -15.96 28.55
C ILE A 4 -11.80 -15.30 27.29
N LEU A 5 -13.09 -15.47 27.02
CA LEU A 5 -13.76 -14.82 25.89
C LEU A 5 -13.67 -13.28 25.95
N ASN A 6 -13.83 -12.69 27.15
CA ASN A 6 -13.65 -11.25 27.31
C ASN A 6 -12.21 -10.79 26.99
N TYR A 7 -11.20 -11.55 27.43
CA TYR A 7 -9.81 -11.22 27.14
C TYR A 7 -9.51 -11.33 25.65
N ILE A 8 -9.96 -12.41 24.99
CA ILE A 8 -9.82 -12.60 23.54
C ILE A 8 -10.47 -11.44 22.78
N PHE A 9 -11.66 -11.02 23.17
CA PHE A 9 -12.35 -9.90 22.55
C PHE A 9 -11.56 -8.59 22.68
N ILE A 10 -11.05 -8.28 23.87
CA ILE A 10 -10.21 -7.09 24.11
C ILE A 10 -8.94 -7.18 23.28
N PHE A 11 -8.31 -8.36 23.24
CA PHE A 11 -7.13 -8.59 22.43
C PHE A 11 -7.39 -8.30 20.94
N ILE A 12 -8.50 -8.80 20.39
CA ILE A 12 -8.88 -8.56 19.00
C ILE A 12 -9.05 -7.06 18.74
N CYS A 13 -9.80 -6.34 19.59
CA CYS A 13 -9.98 -4.90 19.43
C CYS A 13 -8.65 -4.13 19.45
N CYS A 14 -7.77 -4.45 20.39
CA CYS A 14 -6.45 -3.84 20.48
C CYS A 14 -5.58 -4.20 19.27
N HIS A 15 -5.64 -5.44 18.80
CA HIS A 15 -4.85 -5.91 17.67
C HIS A 15 -5.27 -5.30 16.35
N LEU A 16 -6.56 -5.06 16.11
CA LEU A 16 -7.04 -4.32 14.94
C LEU A 16 -6.43 -2.92 14.88
N ILE A 17 -6.25 -2.25 15.99
CA ILE A 17 -5.67 -0.90 16.04
C ILE A 17 -4.14 -0.94 15.93
N ILE A 18 -3.49 -1.73 16.78
CA ILE A 18 -2.02 -1.80 16.84
C ILE A 18 -1.45 -2.47 15.59
N GLY A 19 -2.12 -3.51 15.08
CA GLY A 19 -1.73 -4.18 13.84
C GLY A 19 -1.84 -3.27 12.63
N ALA A 20 -2.93 -2.51 12.51
CA ALA A 20 -3.08 -1.51 11.45
C ALA A 20 -1.99 -0.42 11.56
N TRP A 21 -1.72 0.07 12.76
CA TRP A 21 -0.63 1.02 13.01
C TRP A 21 0.73 0.43 12.61
N TRP A 22 1.01 -0.85 12.96
CA TRP A 22 2.25 -1.51 12.58
C TRP A 22 2.40 -1.62 11.07
N ILE A 23 1.35 -2.03 10.33
CA ILE A 23 1.38 -2.14 8.87
C ILE A 23 1.82 -0.81 8.26
N VAL A 24 1.17 0.30 8.62
CA VAL A 24 1.49 1.62 8.06
C VAL A 24 2.88 2.11 8.45
N ASN A 25 3.37 1.78 9.65
CA ASN A 25 4.71 2.20 10.08
C ASN A 25 5.83 1.35 9.47
N TYR A 26 5.55 0.09 9.16
CA TYR A 26 6.54 -0.83 8.59
C TYR A 26 6.62 -0.73 7.07
N PHE A 27 5.47 -0.73 6.39
CA PHE A 27 5.38 -0.70 4.93
C PHE A 27 5.15 0.70 4.35
N GLY A 28 4.83 1.69 5.17
CA GLY A 28 4.36 2.98 4.73
C GLY A 28 2.84 3.01 4.52
N LYS A 29 2.38 4.05 3.85
CA LYS A 29 0.95 4.18 3.52
C LYS A 29 0.63 3.21 2.39
N VAL A 30 -0.02 2.10 2.73
CA VAL A 30 -0.49 1.09 1.76
C VAL A 30 -1.89 1.43 1.27
N THR A 31 -2.18 1.09 0.01
CA THR A 31 -3.53 1.16 -0.56
C THR A 31 -4.27 -0.16 -0.36
N GLY A 32 -5.61 -0.12 -0.47
CA GLY A 32 -6.41 -1.33 -0.37
C GLY A 32 -6.09 -2.36 -1.46
N ASP A 33 -5.79 -1.91 -2.68
CA ASP A 33 -5.37 -2.76 -3.80
C ASP A 33 -4.03 -3.45 -3.51
N GLU A 34 -3.04 -2.70 -3.03
CA GLU A 34 -1.73 -3.22 -2.64
C GLU A 34 -1.84 -4.23 -1.49
N MET A 35 -2.65 -3.92 -0.47
CA MET A 35 -2.88 -4.83 0.64
C MET A 35 -3.53 -6.14 0.18
N LEU A 36 -4.55 -6.06 -0.70
CA LEU A 36 -5.20 -7.24 -1.25
C LEU A 36 -4.22 -8.07 -2.09
N PHE A 37 -3.40 -7.41 -2.92
CA PHE A 37 -2.36 -8.09 -3.69
C PHE A 37 -1.43 -8.90 -2.78
N HIS A 38 -0.91 -8.29 -1.72
CA HIS A 38 0.00 -9.00 -0.79
C HIS A 38 -0.69 -10.08 0.06
N LEU A 39 -1.98 -9.95 0.31
CA LEU A 39 -2.75 -11.00 0.99
C LEU A 39 -3.03 -12.22 0.10
N LEU A 40 -3.16 -12.01 -1.21
CA LEU A 40 -3.45 -13.05 -2.18
C LEU A 40 -2.17 -13.62 -2.82
N ALA A 41 -1.12 -12.83 -2.94
CA ALA A 41 0.17 -13.29 -3.45
C ALA A 41 0.84 -14.27 -2.47
N PRO A 42 1.60 -15.25 -2.98
CA PRO A 42 2.39 -16.13 -2.13
C PRO A 42 3.34 -15.32 -1.24
N LEU A 43 3.38 -15.63 0.06
CA LEU A 43 4.30 -14.99 1.02
C LEU A 43 5.76 -15.42 0.83
N ASN A 44 6.10 -15.96 -0.32
CA ASN A 44 7.45 -16.37 -0.68
C ASN A 44 8.36 -15.14 -0.83
N GLY A 45 9.44 -15.12 -0.07
CA GLY A 45 10.41 -14.03 -0.11
C GLY A 45 10.28 -13.02 1.04
N ILE A 46 9.28 -13.15 1.92
CA ILE A 46 9.24 -12.36 3.16
C ILE A 46 10.40 -12.81 4.05
N SER A 47 11.21 -11.85 4.50
CA SER A 47 12.33 -12.13 5.40
C SER A 47 11.85 -12.60 6.77
N ASN A 48 12.63 -13.46 7.43
CA ASN A 48 12.36 -13.84 8.82
C ASN A 48 12.34 -12.64 9.77
N ASP A 49 13.09 -11.61 9.46
CA ASP A 49 13.15 -10.37 10.25
C ASP A 49 11.78 -9.67 10.28
N SER A 50 11.03 -9.66 9.19
CA SER A 50 9.67 -9.09 9.14
C SER A 50 8.70 -9.79 10.10
N TYR A 51 8.79 -11.11 10.24
CA TYR A 51 7.98 -11.86 11.20
C TYR A 51 8.38 -11.55 12.65
N ILE A 52 9.67 -11.39 12.91
CA ILE A 52 10.19 -11.02 14.23
C ILE A 52 9.74 -9.60 14.58
N ASP A 53 9.83 -8.67 13.65
CA ASP A 53 9.38 -7.28 13.83
C ASP A 53 7.87 -7.20 14.08
N TYR A 54 7.06 -7.95 13.32
CA TYR A 54 5.63 -8.04 13.60
C TYR A 54 5.34 -8.60 14.98
N PHE A 55 6.04 -9.64 15.41
CA PHE A 55 5.86 -10.18 16.75
C PHE A 55 6.22 -9.16 17.83
N LEU A 56 7.37 -8.50 17.70
CA LEU A 56 7.89 -7.55 18.68
C LEU A 56 7.11 -6.23 18.73
N LEU A 57 6.70 -5.71 17.57
CA LEU A 57 6.09 -4.38 17.46
C LEU A 57 4.57 -4.41 17.25
N GLY A 58 4.01 -5.54 16.83
CA GLY A 58 2.57 -5.75 16.65
C GLY A 58 1.95 -6.60 17.76
N VAL A 59 2.39 -7.86 17.89
CA VAL A 59 1.74 -8.84 18.79
C VAL A 59 2.06 -8.55 20.25
N LEU A 60 3.32 -8.36 20.59
CA LEU A 60 3.75 -8.16 21.99
C LEU A 60 3.14 -6.88 22.61
N PRO A 61 3.17 -5.71 21.97
CA PRO A 61 2.47 -4.53 22.48
C PRO A 61 0.97 -4.75 22.62
N THR A 62 0.34 -5.47 21.67
CA THR A 62 -1.08 -5.83 21.76
C THR A 62 -1.37 -6.64 23.02
N LEU A 63 -0.55 -7.65 23.34
CA LEU A 63 -0.70 -8.47 24.56
C LEU A 63 -0.60 -7.61 25.82
N VAL A 64 0.37 -6.70 25.87
CA VAL A 64 0.56 -5.79 27.01
C VAL A 64 -0.66 -4.88 27.18
N VAL A 65 -1.06 -4.18 26.12
CA VAL A 65 -2.20 -3.25 26.15
C VAL A 65 -3.50 -3.98 26.48
N ALA A 66 -3.77 -5.13 25.84
CA ALA A 66 -4.96 -5.93 26.10
C ALA A 66 -5.02 -6.42 27.57
N THR A 67 -3.87 -6.76 28.13
CA THR A 67 -3.80 -7.17 29.55
C THR A 67 -4.14 -6.00 30.49
N ILE A 68 -3.59 -4.83 30.24
CA ILE A 68 -3.90 -3.60 30.99
C ILE A 68 -5.38 -3.27 30.88
N VAL A 69 -5.92 -3.24 29.65
CA VAL A 69 -7.35 -2.95 29.40
C VAL A 69 -8.25 -3.98 30.07
N TYR A 70 -7.90 -5.26 30.07
CA TYR A 70 -8.66 -6.31 30.74
C TYR A 70 -8.75 -6.09 32.25
N PHE A 71 -7.65 -5.69 32.90
CA PHE A 71 -7.67 -5.38 34.33
C PHE A 71 -8.49 -4.11 34.65
N LEU A 72 -8.36 -3.07 33.81
CA LEU A 72 -9.17 -1.85 33.93
C LEU A 72 -10.66 -2.14 33.70
N ASP A 73 -11.01 -2.95 32.71
CA ASP A 73 -12.37 -3.41 32.45
C ASP A 73 -12.96 -4.12 33.70
N LYS A 74 -12.20 -5.02 34.27
CA LYS A 74 -12.63 -5.76 35.47
C LYS A 74 -12.84 -4.84 36.68
N LYS A 75 -12.04 -3.78 36.79
CA LYS A 75 -12.10 -2.84 37.91
C LYS A 75 -13.22 -1.80 37.75
N TYR A 76 -13.37 -1.23 36.57
CA TYR A 76 -14.21 -0.05 36.36
C TYR A 76 -15.50 -0.33 35.58
N LEU A 77 -15.53 -1.30 34.66
CA LEU A 77 -16.68 -1.55 33.80
C LEU A 77 -17.61 -2.63 34.36
N LYS A 78 -18.36 -2.30 35.42
CA LYS A 78 -19.36 -3.20 35.99
C LYS A 78 -20.73 -3.10 35.31
N LYS A 79 -21.13 -1.89 34.89
CA LYS A 79 -22.40 -1.60 34.24
C LYS A 79 -22.20 -1.26 32.75
N ARG A 80 -23.17 -1.62 31.90
CA ARG A 80 -23.18 -1.35 30.46
C ARG A 80 -22.03 -1.99 29.64
N LYS A 81 -21.43 -3.06 30.12
CA LYS A 81 -20.35 -3.80 29.46
C LYS A 81 -20.63 -4.12 27.98
N ARG A 82 -21.86 -4.59 27.69
CA ARG A 82 -22.26 -4.96 26.33
C ARG A 82 -22.18 -3.76 25.37
N LEU A 83 -22.70 -2.61 25.77
CA LEU A 83 -22.68 -1.39 24.97
C LEU A 83 -21.24 -0.94 24.69
N ILE A 84 -20.39 -0.92 25.72
CA ILE A 84 -18.99 -0.50 25.60
C ILE A 84 -18.22 -1.46 24.69
N TYR A 85 -18.44 -2.75 24.79
CA TYR A 85 -17.80 -3.73 23.91
C TYR A 85 -18.25 -3.60 22.46
N SER A 86 -19.56 -3.36 22.22
CA SER A 86 -20.07 -3.10 20.88
C SER A 86 -19.47 -1.83 20.28
N LEU A 87 -19.36 -0.77 21.06
CA LEU A 87 -18.72 0.47 20.60
C LEU A 87 -17.21 0.29 20.36
N ALA A 88 -16.53 -0.48 21.21
CA ALA A 88 -15.10 -0.74 21.05
C ALA A 88 -14.80 -1.51 19.76
N ILE A 89 -15.56 -2.56 19.44
CA ILE A 89 -15.34 -3.32 18.20
C ILE A 89 -15.68 -2.50 16.96
N ILE A 90 -16.78 -1.73 16.99
CA ILE A 90 -17.14 -0.83 15.88
C ILE A 90 -16.03 0.19 15.66
N PHE A 91 -15.55 0.83 16.72
CA PHE A 91 -14.45 1.80 16.64
C PHE A 91 -13.17 1.17 16.07
N SER A 92 -12.79 -0.02 16.56
CA SER A 92 -11.59 -0.72 16.08
C SER A 92 -11.68 -1.10 14.62
N PHE A 93 -12.87 -1.53 14.16
CA PHE A 93 -13.11 -1.82 12.74
C PHE A 93 -13.12 -0.54 11.89
N CYS A 94 -13.80 0.51 12.30
CA CYS A 94 -13.78 1.79 11.60
C CYS A 94 -12.34 2.33 11.50
N PHE A 95 -11.59 2.25 12.61
CA PHE A 95 -10.18 2.67 12.61
C PHE A 95 -9.35 1.85 11.60
N LEU A 96 -9.47 0.52 11.62
CA LEU A 96 -8.76 -0.35 10.67
C LEU A 96 -9.10 0.02 9.23
N ILE A 97 -10.39 0.15 8.89
CA ILE A 97 -10.88 0.42 7.54
C ILE A 97 -10.33 1.75 7.03
N THR A 98 -10.46 2.82 7.83
CA THR A 98 -10.01 4.16 7.40
C THR A 98 -8.48 4.30 7.45
N TYR A 99 -7.81 3.64 8.39
CA TYR A 99 -6.36 3.75 8.55
C TYR A 99 -5.58 2.97 7.49
N LEU A 100 -6.16 1.89 6.95
CA LEU A 100 -5.61 1.09 5.86
C LEU A 100 -6.23 1.41 4.50
N ASP A 101 -6.95 2.52 4.37
CA ASP A 101 -7.54 3.00 3.11
C ASP A 101 -8.49 1.99 2.41
N ILE A 102 -9.07 1.07 3.19
CA ILE A 102 -9.98 0.02 2.70
C ILE A 102 -11.30 0.62 2.20
N ASP A 103 -11.75 1.70 2.81
CA ASP A 103 -12.95 2.45 2.40
C ASP A 103 -12.81 3.01 0.97
N ASN A 104 -11.67 3.60 0.65
CA ASN A 104 -11.38 4.07 -0.71
C ASN A 104 -11.28 2.90 -1.70
N TYR A 105 -10.68 1.77 -1.30
CA TYR A 105 -10.67 0.58 -2.12
C TYR A 105 -12.09 0.12 -2.45
N ILE A 106 -12.96 -0.02 -1.45
CA ILE A 106 -14.36 -0.42 -1.65
C ILE A 106 -15.10 0.59 -2.53
N TYR A 107 -14.90 1.89 -2.27
CA TYR A 107 -15.49 2.95 -3.10
C TYR A 107 -15.07 2.82 -4.56
N ASN A 108 -13.79 2.64 -4.84
CA ASN A 108 -13.24 2.51 -6.19
C ASN A 108 -13.69 1.21 -6.91
N GLN A 109 -14.08 0.17 -6.16
CA GLN A 109 -14.67 -1.04 -6.75
C GLN A 109 -16.13 -0.82 -7.18
N ILE A 110 -16.86 0.08 -6.50
CA ILE A 110 -18.28 0.36 -6.76
C ILE A 110 -18.44 1.47 -7.79
N VAL A 111 -17.61 2.53 -7.66
CA VAL A 111 -17.66 3.69 -8.56
C VAL A 111 -16.73 3.46 -9.73
N SER A 112 -17.28 3.12 -10.87
CA SER A 112 -16.52 3.02 -12.11
C SER A 112 -16.45 4.38 -12.81
N SER A 113 -15.27 4.79 -13.20
CA SER A 113 -15.05 5.92 -14.10
C SER A 113 -14.87 5.39 -15.52
N ASN A 114 -15.47 6.07 -16.50
CA ASN A 114 -15.25 5.76 -17.91
C ASN A 114 -13.94 6.34 -18.45
N PHE A 115 -13.16 7.01 -17.61
CA PHE A 115 -11.98 7.77 -18.04
C PHE A 115 -11.01 6.92 -18.87
N ILE A 116 -10.68 5.72 -18.41
CA ILE A 116 -9.78 4.81 -19.15
C ILE A 116 -10.40 4.40 -20.46
N LYS A 117 -11.68 3.97 -20.45
CA LYS A 117 -12.39 3.54 -21.64
C LYS A 117 -12.50 4.63 -22.70
N GLU A 118 -12.65 5.89 -22.28
CA GLU A 118 -12.79 7.04 -23.18
C GLU A 118 -11.45 7.57 -23.69
N ASN A 119 -10.36 7.33 -22.97
CA ASN A 119 -9.02 7.86 -23.29
C ASN A 119 -7.99 6.79 -23.67
N TYR A 120 -8.36 5.51 -23.58
CA TYR A 120 -7.46 4.43 -23.97
C TYR A 120 -7.25 4.44 -25.48
N VAL A 121 -5.99 4.41 -25.87
CA VAL A 121 -5.59 4.27 -27.27
C VAL A 121 -5.08 2.86 -27.46
N ASP A 122 -5.81 2.07 -28.24
CA ASP A 122 -5.41 0.72 -28.58
C ASP A 122 -4.14 0.76 -29.43
N SER A 123 -3.10 0.09 -28.95
CA SER A 123 -1.78 0.07 -29.60
C SER A 123 -1.83 -0.57 -30.99
N GLU A 124 -2.78 -1.46 -31.28
CA GLU A 124 -2.97 -2.05 -32.60
C GLU A 124 -3.46 -1.02 -33.65
N ASN A 125 -4.08 0.06 -33.20
CA ASN A 125 -4.62 1.11 -34.07
C ASN A 125 -3.64 2.30 -34.19
N VAL A 126 -2.46 2.24 -33.59
CA VAL A 126 -1.45 3.31 -33.67
C VAL A 126 -0.46 3.03 -34.78
N GLU A 127 -0.44 3.90 -35.77
CA GLU A 127 0.61 3.87 -36.81
C GLU A 127 1.92 4.39 -36.20
N LEU A 128 2.94 3.52 -36.21
CA LEU A 128 4.28 3.84 -35.70
C LEU A 128 5.21 4.18 -36.84
N ASP A 129 5.65 5.44 -36.90
CA ASP A 129 6.69 5.86 -37.81
C ASP A 129 8.08 5.65 -37.18
N PHE A 130 8.84 4.73 -37.74
CA PHE A 130 10.17 4.40 -37.26
C PHE A 130 11.26 5.09 -38.10
N PRO A 131 12.28 5.65 -37.46
CA PRO A 131 13.42 6.19 -38.18
C PRO A 131 14.15 5.06 -38.94
N VAL A 132 14.77 5.42 -40.09
CA VAL A 132 15.53 4.46 -40.92
C VAL A 132 16.57 3.69 -40.10
N LYS A 133 17.26 4.37 -39.18
CA LYS A 133 18.17 3.74 -38.21
C LYS A 133 17.45 3.59 -36.85
N LYS A 134 16.96 2.39 -36.57
CA LYS A 134 16.34 2.06 -35.31
C LYS A 134 17.35 2.15 -34.17
N LYS A 135 16.86 2.60 -32.98
CA LYS A 135 17.63 2.63 -31.74
C LYS A 135 17.06 1.57 -30.79
N ASN A 136 17.91 1.09 -29.90
CA ASN A 136 17.44 0.22 -28.79
C ASN A 136 16.79 1.09 -27.72
N LEU A 137 15.69 0.60 -27.16
CA LEU A 137 15.04 1.16 -25.98
C LEU A 137 15.37 0.26 -24.79
N ILE A 138 15.90 0.84 -23.73
CA ILE A 138 16.21 0.13 -22.49
C ILE A 138 15.38 0.78 -21.39
N PHE A 139 14.47 0.02 -20.81
CA PHE A 139 13.74 0.38 -19.60
C PHE A 139 14.47 -0.15 -18.37
N ILE A 140 14.70 0.71 -17.39
CA ILE A 140 15.30 0.35 -16.11
C ILE A 140 14.34 0.75 -15.00
N PHE A 141 13.75 -0.24 -14.32
CA PHE A 141 12.93 -0.04 -13.15
C PHE A 141 13.82 -0.12 -11.91
N LEU A 142 13.98 1.01 -11.21
CA LEU A 142 14.79 1.10 -10.00
C LEU A 142 13.86 0.95 -8.79
N GLU A 143 13.88 -0.24 -8.19
CA GLU A 143 13.08 -0.56 -7.01
C GLU A 143 13.43 0.34 -5.83
N SER A 144 12.39 0.87 -5.16
CA SER A 144 12.51 1.72 -3.96
C SER A 144 13.41 2.95 -4.13
N MET A 145 13.63 3.42 -5.36
CA MET A 145 14.44 4.58 -5.65
C MET A 145 13.58 5.85 -5.63
N GLU A 146 13.60 6.52 -4.49
CA GLU A 146 12.76 7.68 -4.24
C GLU A 146 13.51 9.00 -4.37
N VAL A 147 12.76 10.04 -4.75
CA VAL A 147 13.22 11.44 -4.77
C VAL A 147 13.71 11.90 -3.39
N THR A 148 13.21 11.32 -2.31
CA THR A 148 13.61 11.59 -0.92
C THR A 148 15.11 11.40 -0.69
N TYR A 149 15.81 10.61 -1.48
CA TYR A 149 17.27 10.42 -1.39
C TYR A 149 18.08 11.59 -1.96
N MET A 150 17.47 12.48 -2.73
CA MET A 150 18.12 13.73 -3.18
C MET A 150 18.26 14.71 -2.01
N ASP A 151 19.08 15.76 -2.22
CA ASP A 151 19.16 16.90 -1.31
C ASP A 151 17.93 17.82 -1.43
N ASN A 152 17.77 18.68 -0.42
CA ASN A 152 16.64 19.63 -0.34
C ASN A 152 16.59 20.62 -1.51
N VAL A 153 17.72 20.94 -2.11
CA VAL A 153 17.81 21.89 -3.24
C VAL A 153 17.27 21.25 -4.50
N SER A 154 17.62 19.98 -4.72
CA SER A 154 17.20 19.18 -5.87
C SER A 154 15.75 18.70 -5.80
N GLY A 155 15.13 18.72 -4.63
CA GLY A 155 13.72 18.28 -4.46
C GLY A 155 13.51 17.16 -3.46
N GLY A 156 14.59 16.59 -2.90
CA GLY A 156 14.54 15.56 -1.86
C GLY A 156 14.45 16.12 -0.44
N VAL A 157 14.75 15.29 0.55
CA VAL A 157 14.66 15.65 1.97
C VAL A 157 15.99 15.52 2.71
N LYS A 158 17.04 15.07 2.04
CA LYS A 158 18.34 14.85 2.67
C LYS A 158 19.16 16.14 2.68
N LYS A 159 20.07 16.27 3.67
CA LYS A 159 21.04 17.38 3.69
C LYS A 159 22.11 17.21 2.60
N LYS A 160 22.45 15.96 2.27
CA LYS A 160 23.40 15.58 1.22
C LYS A 160 22.70 14.67 0.22
N ASN A 161 22.93 14.90 -1.06
CA ASN A 161 22.42 14.04 -2.12
C ASN A 161 23.06 12.65 -2.05
N LEU A 162 22.23 11.62 -1.87
CA LEU A 162 22.65 10.23 -1.79
C LEU A 162 22.65 9.53 -3.16
N ILE A 163 22.02 10.15 -4.16
CA ILE A 163 21.89 9.64 -5.55
C ILE A 163 22.38 10.70 -6.57
N PRO A 164 23.61 11.19 -6.46
CA PRO A 164 24.08 12.32 -7.26
C PRO A 164 24.05 12.03 -8.76
N ASN A 165 24.43 10.84 -9.21
CA ASN A 165 24.46 10.47 -10.62
C ASN A 165 23.05 10.46 -11.25
N LEU A 166 22.05 9.92 -10.54
CA LEU A 166 20.66 9.95 -11.01
C LEU A 166 20.11 11.39 -11.03
N THR A 167 20.51 12.18 -10.05
CA THR A 167 20.14 13.62 -10.01
C THR A 167 20.71 14.38 -11.20
N GLU A 168 21.94 14.11 -11.59
CA GLU A 168 22.58 14.72 -12.76
C GLU A 168 21.89 14.29 -14.05
N LEU A 169 21.64 12.99 -14.22
CA LEU A 169 20.87 12.48 -15.36
C LEU A 169 19.50 13.15 -15.48
N ALA A 170 18.80 13.37 -14.38
CA ALA A 170 17.51 14.05 -14.36
C ALA A 170 17.61 15.53 -14.73
N LYS A 171 18.72 16.20 -14.42
CA LYS A 171 18.97 17.61 -14.81
C LYS A 171 19.33 17.76 -16.28
N GLU A 172 20.07 16.82 -16.83
CA GLU A 172 20.61 16.90 -18.19
C GLU A 172 19.67 16.30 -19.25
N ASN A 173 18.66 15.56 -18.83
CA ASN A 173 17.74 14.86 -19.73
C ASN A 173 16.28 15.20 -19.42
N ILE A 174 15.34 14.56 -20.14
CA ILE A 174 13.90 14.73 -19.89
C ILE A 174 13.58 14.07 -18.54
N SER A 175 13.08 14.88 -17.61
CA SER A 175 12.65 14.44 -16.30
C SER A 175 11.23 14.91 -16.04
N PHE A 176 10.34 13.98 -15.67
CA PHE A 176 8.97 14.30 -15.32
C PHE A 176 8.88 14.58 -13.82
N SER A 177 8.23 15.68 -13.46
CA SER A 177 8.07 16.10 -12.07
C SER A 177 6.70 16.73 -11.83
N ASN A 178 6.14 16.49 -10.66
CA ASN A 178 4.93 17.12 -10.16
C ASN A 178 5.17 18.52 -9.56
N SER A 179 6.41 19.01 -9.56
CA SER A 179 6.80 20.27 -8.97
C SER A 179 7.81 21.04 -9.84
N LYS A 180 8.17 22.26 -9.43
CA LYS A 180 9.21 23.08 -10.09
C LYS A 180 10.63 22.57 -9.82
N LYS A 181 10.82 21.62 -8.94
CA LYS A 181 12.11 20.98 -8.64
C LYS A 181 12.18 19.64 -9.36
N LEU A 182 13.35 19.01 -9.33
CA LEU A 182 13.47 17.61 -9.70
C LEU A 182 12.57 16.81 -8.76
N GLY A 183 11.83 15.90 -9.31
CA GLY A 183 10.88 15.11 -8.55
C GLY A 183 10.43 13.91 -9.36
N GLY A 184 9.51 13.15 -8.80
CA GLY A 184 8.82 12.07 -9.46
C GLY A 184 7.41 12.45 -9.85
N ALA A 185 6.75 11.60 -10.61
CA ALA A 185 5.32 11.63 -10.77
C ALA A 185 4.63 11.30 -9.44
N LEU A 186 3.41 11.81 -9.27
CA LEU A 186 2.55 11.30 -8.20
C LEU A 186 2.02 9.94 -8.61
N GLN A 187 1.98 9.03 -7.66
CA GLN A 187 1.38 7.72 -7.86
C GLN A 187 -0.13 7.84 -8.04
N ILE A 188 -0.69 6.99 -8.87
CA ILE A 188 -2.12 6.81 -9.04
C ILE A 188 -2.51 5.41 -8.61
N ALA A 189 -3.77 5.21 -8.23
CA ALA A 189 -4.27 3.90 -7.83
C ALA A 189 -3.99 2.85 -8.91
N GLY A 190 -3.40 1.72 -8.51
CA GLY A 190 -2.96 0.67 -9.43
C GLY A 190 -1.59 0.89 -10.08
N SER A 191 -0.76 1.81 -9.52
CA SER A 191 0.64 2.01 -9.91
C SER A 191 1.59 2.20 -8.71
N GLU A 192 1.11 2.00 -7.47
CA GLU A 192 1.80 2.39 -6.24
C GLU A 192 2.87 1.39 -5.79
N TRP A 193 2.86 0.17 -6.29
CA TRP A 193 3.85 -0.86 -5.94
C TRP A 193 4.53 -1.42 -7.19
N THR A 194 5.65 -2.12 -7.01
CA THR A 194 6.55 -2.52 -8.09
C THR A 194 5.86 -3.19 -9.27
N VAL A 195 5.05 -4.22 -9.00
CA VAL A 195 4.37 -4.97 -10.08
C VAL A 195 3.34 -4.08 -10.79
N ALA A 196 2.56 -3.32 -10.05
CA ALA A 196 1.58 -2.40 -10.62
C ALA A 196 2.26 -1.29 -11.45
N SER A 197 3.39 -0.77 -10.98
CA SER A 197 4.20 0.20 -11.72
C SER A 197 4.73 -0.40 -13.02
N MET A 198 5.27 -1.63 -12.99
CA MET A 198 5.75 -2.31 -14.19
C MET A 198 4.62 -2.53 -15.20
N VAL A 199 3.47 -3.03 -14.75
CA VAL A 199 2.29 -3.23 -15.62
C VAL A 199 1.84 -1.90 -16.22
N SER A 200 1.68 -0.87 -15.42
CA SER A 200 1.18 0.43 -15.92
C SER A 200 2.14 1.09 -16.92
N HIS A 201 3.44 0.93 -16.76
CA HIS A 201 4.43 1.45 -17.73
C HIS A 201 4.51 0.65 -19.03
N THR A 202 4.20 -0.63 -19.00
CA THR A 202 4.29 -1.49 -20.20
C THR A 202 2.98 -1.58 -20.95
N SER A 203 1.82 -1.53 -20.25
CA SER A 203 0.49 -1.62 -20.87
C SER A 203 -0.19 -0.25 -21.07
N GLY A 204 0.27 0.80 -20.39
CA GLY A 204 -0.42 2.10 -20.34
C GLY A 204 -1.69 2.10 -19.46
N LEU A 205 -1.93 1.03 -18.70
CA LEU A 205 -3.12 0.85 -17.86
C LEU A 205 -2.74 0.60 -16.41
N PRO A 206 -3.44 1.20 -15.43
CA PRO A 206 -3.22 0.88 -14.02
C PRO A 206 -3.64 -0.57 -13.73
N LEU A 207 -2.89 -1.26 -12.88
CA LEU A 207 -3.22 -2.61 -12.45
C LEU A 207 -4.41 -2.57 -11.49
N LYS A 208 -5.53 -3.18 -11.88
CA LYS A 208 -6.70 -3.36 -11.02
C LYS A 208 -6.81 -4.82 -10.60
N ILE A 209 -6.79 -5.07 -9.28
CA ILE A 209 -6.99 -6.39 -8.73
C ILE A 209 -8.50 -6.65 -8.63
N ASN A 210 -8.98 -7.58 -9.44
CA ASN A 210 -10.37 -8.03 -9.37
C ASN A 210 -10.54 -9.08 -8.28
N THR A 211 -11.51 -8.89 -7.41
CA THR A 211 -11.93 -9.88 -6.40
C THR A 211 -12.89 -10.92 -6.94
N SER A 212 -13.14 -10.94 -8.27
CA SER A 212 -14.13 -11.80 -8.88
C SER A 212 -13.79 -13.28 -8.76
N SER A 213 -14.73 -13.98 -8.22
CA SER A 213 -15.15 -15.37 -8.31
C SER A 213 -14.26 -16.51 -7.80
N ASN A 214 -12.95 -16.49 -7.87
CA ASN A 214 -12.16 -17.67 -7.46
C ASN A 214 -11.03 -17.39 -6.47
N GLY A 215 -10.85 -16.18 -5.98
CA GLY A 215 -9.85 -15.84 -4.95
C GLY A 215 -8.39 -16.08 -5.36
N ILE A 216 -8.14 -16.39 -6.61
CA ILE A 216 -6.83 -16.64 -7.18
C ILE A 216 -6.55 -15.49 -8.14
N ILE A 217 -5.47 -14.76 -7.88
CA ILE A 217 -4.90 -13.86 -8.89
C ILE A 217 -4.29 -14.76 -9.95
N ASP A 218 -4.99 -14.92 -11.05
CA ASP A 218 -4.42 -15.52 -12.25
C ASP A 218 -3.66 -14.42 -12.98
N PHE A 219 -2.34 -14.39 -12.78
CA PHE A 219 -1.49 -13.39 -13.42
C PHE A 219 -1.47 -13.55 -14.94
N ASP A 220 -1.76 -14.74 -15.44
CA ASP A 220 -1.80 -15.02 -16.89
C ASP A 220 -2.98 -14.30 -17.58
N GLU A 221 -4.05 -13.96 -16.84
CA GLU A 221 -5.16 -13.14 -17.35
C GLU A 221 -4.88 -11.62 -17.35
N PHE A 222 -3.84 -11.16 -16.66
CA PHE A 222 -3.50 -9.73 -16.51
C PHE A 222 -2.26 -9.30 -17.29
N MET A 223 -1.54 -10.24 -17.86
CA MET A 223 -0.39 -9.93 -18.70
C MET A 223 -0.84 -9.90 -20.15
N PRO A 224 -0.67 -8.73 -20.82
CA PRO A 224 -0.96 -8.61 -22.25
C PRO A 224 -0.01 -9.45 -23.10
#